data_d4ebe7766f33fe847c22e4e5ac242bad
#
_entry.id   d4ebe7766f33fe847c22e4e5ac242bad
#
_cell.length_a   1.000
_cell.length_b   1.000
_cell.length_c   1.000
_cell.angle_alpha   90.00
_cell.angle_beta   90.00
_cell.angle_gamma   90.00
#
_symmetry.space_group_name_H-M   'P 1'
#
loop_
_entity.id
_entity.type
_entity.pdbx_description
1 polymer ?
#
loop_
_entity_poly.entity_id
_entity_poly.type
_entity_poly.pdbx_seq_one_letter_code
_entity_poly.pdbx_strand_id
1 'polypeptide(L)'
;METGIKKLFERYERLVTQSLAGSIDMDEVASLYASEFLAASPSGVFTGKNDEQLKTVMAHGYAHYRAIGTKEMRIRTLRTSLIDEHHCVAHVAWTATYARKDVPEVTIDFEVHYLVQNLDGEPKIFGWVSGDEQALLRKHGIV
;
A
#
# COMPACT_ATOMS: atom_id res chain seq x y z
N MET A 1 17.09 8.98 -7.69
CA MET A 1 15.67 8.47 -7.71
C MET A 1 15.52 7.20 -6.90
N GLU A 2 16.28 6.17 -7.19
CA GLU A 2 16.13 4.85 -6.52
C GLU A 2 16.30 4.89 -5.01
N THR A 3 17.29 5.62 -4.50
CA THR A 3 17.49 5.77 -3.05
C THR A 3 16.28 6.42 -2.37
N GLY A 4 15.71 7.45 -2.99
CA GLY A 4 14.51 8.10 -2.48
C GLY A 4 13.29 7.20 -2.49
N ILE A 5 13.13 6.40 -3.54
CA ILE A 5 12.03 5.42 -3.64
C ILE A 5 12.16 4.37 -2.54
N LYS A 6 13.37 3.86 -2.31
CA LYS A 6 13.60 2.89 -1.24
C LYS A 6 13.20 3.46 0.13
N LYS A 7 13.60 4.70 0.42
CA LYS A 7 13.23 5.36 1.69
C LYS A 7 11.73 5.57 1.80
N LEU A 8 11.07 5.95 0.71
CA LEU A 8 9.61 6.11 0.67
C LEU A 8 8.90 4.82 1.08
N PHE A 9 9.31 3.69 0.52
CA PHE A 9 8.65 2.42 0.82
C PHE A 9 9.08 1.82 2.16
N GLU A 10 10.25 2.17 2.68
CA GLU A 10 10.60 1.85 4.07
C GLU A 10 9.65 2.57 5.04
N ARG A 11 9.36 3.85 4.78
CA ARG A 11 8.35 4.59 5.56
C ARG A 11 6.96 3.99 5.40
N TYR A 12 6.59 3.64 4.17
CA TYR A 12 5.30 3.03 3.87
C TYR A 12 5.11 1.75 4.69
N GLU A 13 6.08 0.85 4.65
CA GLU A 13 6.04 -0.41 5.40
C GLU A 13 5.95 -0.16 6.91
N ARG A 14 6.71 0.79 7.43
CA ARG A 14 6.65 1.14 8.85
C ARG A 14 5.27 1.65 9.26
N LEU A 15 4.67 2.50 8.42
CA LEU A 15 3.33 3.03 8.70
C LEU A 15 2.26 1.95 8.64
N VAL A 16 2.36 1.00 7.72
CA VAL A 16 1.47 -0.16 7.68
C VAL A 16 1.61 -0.98 8.97
N THR A 17 2.83 -1.23 9.41
CA THR A 17 3.09 -1.95 10.66
C THR A 17 2.45 -1.24 11.86
N GLN A 18 2.60 0.08 11.95
CA GLN A 18 1.98 0.88 13.01
C GLN A 18 0.46 0.81 12.94
N SER A 19 -0.11 0.86 11.73
CA SER A 19 -1.56 0.79 11.55
C SER A 19 -2.14 -0.54 12.02
N LEU A 20 -1.43 -1.64 11.78
CA LEU A 20 -1.86 -2.96 12.22
C LEU A 20 -1.81 -3.09 13.75
N ALA A 21 -0.94 -2.33 14.41
CA ALA A 21 -0.90 -2.24 15.86
C ALA A 21 -1.95 -1.29 16.45
N GLY A 22 -2.70 -0.59 15.60
CA GLY A 22 -3.76 0.33 16.02
C GLY A 22 -3.31 1.77 16.26
N SER A 23 -2.04 2.08 16.08
CA SER A 23 -1.49 3.42 16.29
C SER A 23 -0.99 3.97 14.96
N ILE A 24 -1.65 4.98 14.41
CA ILE A 24 -1.31 5.53 13.09
C ILE A 24 -1.50 7.04 13.07
N ASP A 25 -0.51 7.73 12.50
CA ASP A 25 -0.61 9.15 12.18
C ASP A 25 -1.06 9.29 10.73
N MET A 26 -2.33 9.65 10.53
CA MET A 26 -2.90 9.77 9.18
C MET A 26 -2.31 10.93 8.39
N ASP A 27 -1.78 11.95 9.05
CA ASP A 27 -1.08 13.04 8.36
C ASP A 27 0.24 12.53 7.77
N GLU A 28 0.95 11.68 8.48
CA GLU A 28 2.17 11.07 7.95
C GLU A 28 1.85 10.13 6.78
N VAL A 29 0.78 9.33 6.86
CA VAL A 29 0.32 8.50 5.75
C VAL A 29 0.03 9.36 4.53
N ALA A 30 -0.74 10.44 4.70
CA ALA A 30 -1.10 11.34 3.61
C ALA A 30 0.13 11.99 2.97
N SER A 31 1.21 12.19 3.74
CA SER A 31 2.45 12.78 3.23
C SER A 31 3.20 11.90 2.23
N LEU A 32 2.85 10.63 2.13
CA LEU A 32 3.43 9.70 1.14
C LEU A 32 2.86 9.92 -0.25
N TYR A 33 1.71 10.57 -0.36
CA TYR A 33 0.94 10.69 -1.60
C TYR A 33 0.97 12.10 -2.16
N ALA A 34 0.86 12.17 -3.50
CA ALA A 34 0.69 13.45 -4.19
C ALA A 34 -0.67 14.07 -3.85
N SER A 35 -0.88 15.33 -4.28
CA SER A 35 -2.14 16.04 -4.04
C SER A 35 -3.34 15.40 -4.73
N GLU A 36 -3.10 14.67 -5.81
CA GLU A 36 -4.12 13.92 -6.53
C GLU A 36 -3.58 12.54 -6.86
N PHE A 37 -4.47 11.55 -6.96
CA PHE A 37 -4.05 10.18 -7.21
C PHE A 37 -5.10 9.42 -8.00
N LEU A 38 -4.67 8.28 -8.56
CA LEU A 38 -5.57 7.30 -9.15
C LEU A 38 -5.33 5.91 -8.54
N ALA A 39 -6.38 5.14 -8.45
CA ALA A 39 -6.32 3.76 -7.99
C ALA A 39 -6.97 2.86 -9.04
N ALA A 40 -6.24 1.89 -9.55
CA ALA A 40 -6.72 0.98 -10.57
C ALA A 40 -6.65 -0.46 -10.07
N SER A 41 -7.71 -1.22 -10.34
CA SER A 41 -7.81 -2.64 -10.01
C SER A 41 -8.81 -3.28 -10.98
N PRO A 42 -9.04 -4.61 -10.92
CA PRO A 42 -10.10 -5.22 -11.75
C PRO A 42 -11.49 -4.64 -11.54
N SER A 43 -11.74 -3.92 -10.43
CA SER A 43 -13.02 -3.26 -10.18
C SER A 43 -13.17 -1.90 -10.87
N GLY A 44 -12.11 -1.39 -11.49
CA GLY A 44 -12.15 -0.14 -12.25
C GLY A 44 -11.03 0.83 -11.91
N VAL A 45 -11.18 2.06 -12.37
CA VAL A 45 -10.24 3.15 -12.10
C VAL A 45 -10.96 4.22 -11.32
N PHE A 46 -10.39 4.60 -10.18
CA PHE A 46 -10.93 5.62 -9.30
C PHE A 46 -9.90 6.73 -9.14
N THR A 47 -10.37 7.97 -9.06
CA THR A 47 -9.51 9.12 -8.82
C THR A 47 -9.93 9.83 -7.55
N GLY A 48 -9.00 10.54 -6.92
CA GLY A 48 -9.30 11.27 -5.71
C GLY A 48 -8.26 12.34 -5.40
N LYS A 49 -8.53 13.07 -4.34
CA LYS A 49 -7.65 14.12 -3.84
C LYS A 49 -7.09 13.72 -2.46
N ASN A 50 -5.87 14.14 -2.21
CA ASN A 50 -5.21 13.94 -0.93
C ASN A 50 -5.69 14.99 0.07
N ASP A 51 -6.85 14.73 0.62
CA ASP A 51 -7.52 15.56 1.64
C ASP A 51 -8.11 14.64 2.71
N GLU A 52 -9.07 15.11 3.47
CA GLU A 52 -9.72 14.31 4.53
C GLU A 52 -10.38 13.04 3.98
N GLN A 53 -10.81 13.05 2.72
CA GLN A 53 -11.40 11.87 2.09
C GLN A 53 -10.38 10.73 1.95
N LEU A 54 -9.14 11.04 1.53
CA LEU A 54 -8.07 10.02 1.46
C LEU A 54 -7.78 9.45 2.84
N LYS A 55 -7.66 10.30 3.85
CA LYS A 55 -7.42 9.87 5.23
C LYS A 55 -8.51 8.93 5.72
N THR A 56 -9.77 9.26 5.44
CA THR A 56 -10.92 8.42 5.81
C THR A 56 -10.84 7.05 5.11
N VAL A 57 -10.57 7.04 3.80
CA VAL A 57 -10.47 5.80 3.03
C VAL A 57 -9.33 4.93 3.55
N MET A 58 -8.17 5.52 3.81
CA MET A 58 -7.00 4.78 4.32
C MET A 58 -7.26 4.23 5.73
N ALA A 59 -7.90 5.01 6.59
CA ALA A 59 -8.24 4.57 7.94
C ALA A 59 -9.20 3.37 7.90
N HIS A 60 -10.21 3.40 7.01
CA HIS A 60 -11.12 2.27 6.81
C HIS A 60 -10.37 1.04 6.28
N GLY A 61 -9.43 1.22 5.36
CA GLY A 61 -8.62 0.13 4.83
C GLY A 61 -7.80 -0.55 5.92
N TYR A 62 -7.14 0.23 6.76
CA TYR A 62 -6.36 -0.33 7.87
C TYR A 62 -7.25 -1.02 8.91
N ALA A 63 -8.41 -0.45 9.22
CA ALA A 63 -9.37 -1.08 10.12
C ALA A 63 -9.86 -2.42 9.55
N HIS A 64 -10.08 -2.49 8.23
CA HIS A 64 -10.47 -3.72 7.56
C HIS A 64 -9.37 -4.78 7.69
N TYR A 65 -8.11 -4.42 7.46
CA TYR A 65 -6.99 -5.36 7.63
C TYR A 65 -6.93 -5.91 9.04
N ARG A 66 -7.10 -5.07 10.06
CA ARG A 66 -7.15 -5.53 11.45
C ARG A 66 -8.32 -6.48 11.69
N ALA A 67 -9.48 -6.15 11.13
CA ALA A 67 -10.71 -6.95 11.32
C ALA A 67 -10.60 -8.36 10.72
N ILE A 68 -9.91 -8.51 9.60
CA ILE A 68 -9.71 -9.83 8.96
C ILE A 68 -8.51 -10.60 9.52
N GLY A 69 -7.84 -10.07 10.54
CA GLY A 69 -6.74 -10.76 11.22
C GLY A 69 -5.37 -10.58 10.61
N THR A 70 -5.16 -9.52 9.85
CA THR A 70 -3.83 -9.21 9.31
C THR A 70 -2.87 -8.92 10.45
N LYS A 71 -1.86 -9.76 10.60
CA LYS A 71 -0.84 -9.65 11.64
C LYS A 71 0.35 -8.83 11.19
N GLU A 72 0.77 -9.01 9.93
CA GLU A 72 1.97 -8.42 9.39
C GLU A 72 1.84 -8.23 7.90
N MET A 73 2.42 -7.14 7.38
CA MET A 73 2.61 -6.92 5.95
C MET A 73 4.06 -6.46 5.75
N ARG A 74 4.81 -7.24 4.98
CA ARG A 74 6.23 -6.98 4.72
C ARG A 74 6.49 -6.86 3.23
N ILE A 75 7.37 -5.94 2.88
CA ILE A 75 7.87 -5.83 1.51
C ILE A 75 8.93 -6.91 1.32
N ARG A 76 8.66 -7.84 0.40
CA ARG A 76 9.58 -8.91 0.05
C ARG A 76 10.62 -8.43 -0.95
N THR A 77 10.20 -7.72 -1.98
CA THR A 77 11.10 -7.10 -2.97
C THR A 77 10.53 -5.78 -3.46
N LEU A 78 11.42 -4.88 -3.83
CA LEU A 78 11.10 -3.60 -4.45
C LEU A 78 11.93 -3.46 -5.70
N ARG A 79 11.26 -3.34 -6.86
CA ARG A 79 11.91 -3.14 -8.14
C ARG A 79 11.36 -1.87 -8.78
N THR A 80 12.20 -1.07 -9.39
CA THR A 80 11.77 0.17 -10.04
C THR A 80 11.95 0.09 -11.55
N SER A 81 10.98 0.64 -12.28
CA SER A 81 11.06 0.86 -13.71
C SER A 81 10.98 2.35 -13.96
N LEU A 82 12.08 2.94 -14.42
CA LEU A 82 12.12 4.37 -14.70
C LEU A 82 11.32 4.68 -15.97
N ILE A 83 10.48 5.71 -15.90
CA ILE A 83 9.76 6.23 -17.05
C ILE A 83 10.55 7.39 -17.63
N ASP A 84 10.95 8.34 -16.79
CA ASP A 84 11.81 9.46 -17.13
C ASP A 84 12.55 9.92 -15.87
N GLU A 85 13.18 11.10 -15.92
CA GLU A 85 13.96 11.60 -14.78
C GLU A 85 13.13 11.95 -13.55
N HIS A 86 11.81 12.09 -13.69
CA HIS A 86 10.91 12.49 -12.61
C HIS A 86 9.89 11.41 -12.22
N HIS A 87 9.75 10.34 -13.01
CA HIS A 87 8.68 9.38 -12.84
C HIS A 87 9.19 7.95 -12.89
N CYS A 88 8.63 7.11 -12.07
CA CYS A 88 8.91 5.67 -12.12
C CYS A 88 7.69 4.86 -11.68
N VAL A 89 7.73 3.58 -12.00
CA VAL A 89 6.83 2.60 -11.42
C VAL A 89 7.61 1.79 -10.39
N ALA A 90 7.10 1.75 -9.18
CA ALA A 90 7.66 0.90 -8.12
C ALA A 90 6.85 -0.39 -8.05
N HIS A 91 7.48 -1.51 -8.39
CA HIS A 91 6.87 -2.83 -8.34
C HIS A 91 7.17 -3.42 -6.96
N VAL A 92 6.18 -3.47 -6.12
CA VAL A 92 6.35 -3.90 -4.73
C VAL A 92 5.72 -5.28 -4.55
N ALA A 93 6.54 -6.24 -4.17
CA ALA A 93 6.08 -7.57 -3.81
C ALA A 93 5.90 -7.62 -2.30
N TRP A 94 4.66 -7.84 -1.87
CA TRP A 94 4.28 -7.91 -0.47
C TRP A 94 4.08 -9.35 -0.02
N THR A 95 4.31 -9.59 1.25
CA THR A 95 3.85 -10.79 1.95
C THR A 95 2.99 -10.36 3.13
N ALA A 96 1.74 -10.76 3.13
CA ALA A 96 0.82 -10.51 4.23
C ALA A 96 0.63 -11.79 5.03
N THR A 97 0.67 -11.66 6.36
CA THR A 97 0.46 -12.79 7.28
C THR A 97 -0.84 -12.58 8.04
N TYR A 98 -1.68 -13.59 8.06
CA TYR A 98 -2.98 -13.56 8.73
C TYR A 98 -2.97 -14.54 9.88
N ALA A 99 -3.20 -14.03 11.09
CA ALA A 99 -3.29 -14.85 12.30
C ALA A 99 -4.69 -14.67 12.89
N ARG A 100 -5.48 -15.73 12.85
CA ARG A 100 -6.85 -15.73 13.34
C ARG A 100 -6.99 -16.79 14.42
N LYS A 101 -7.88 -16.52 15.38
CA LYS A 101 -8.16 -17.45 16.46
C LYS A 101 -8.67 -18.79 15.90
N ASP A 102 -8.12 -19.89 16.37
CA ASP A 102 -8.53 -21.26 16.05
C ASP A 102 -8.25 -21.72 14.62
N VAL A 103 -7.44 -20.99 13.84
CA VAL A 103 -7.01 -21.43 12.51
C VAL A 103 -5.50 -21.26 12.36
N PRO A 104 -4.85 -22.10 11.52
CA PRO A 104 -3.42 -21.94 11.26
C PRO A 104 -3.11 -20.57 10.64
N GLU A 105 -1.93 -20.06 10.93
CA GLU A 105 -1.44 -18.84 10.34
C GLU A 105 -1.26 -19.01 8.82
N VAL A 106 -1.69 -18.04 8.04
CA VAL A 106 -1.65 -18.07 6.58
C VAL A 106 -0.85 -16.89 6.06
N THR A 107 0.02 -17.14 5.08
CA THR A 107 0.73 -16.08 4.38
C THR A 107 0.25 -15.99 2.93
N ILE A 108 0.09 -14.78 2.43
CA ILE A 108 -0.33 -14.52 1.05
C ILE A 108 0.66 -13.56 0.42
N ASP A 109 1.20 -13.93 -0.73
CA ASP A 109 2.07 -13.08 -1.53
C ASP A 109 1.25 -12.37 -2.61
N PHE A 110 1.49 -11.08 -2.79
CA PHE A 110 0.83 -10.31 -3.83
C PHE A 110 1.73 -9.14 -4.25
N GLU A 111 1.39 -8.51 -5.36
CA GLU A 111 2.13 -7.36 -5.86
C GLU A 111 1.21 -6.16 -6.05
N VAL A 112 1.75 -4.98 -5.79
CA VAL A 112 1.11 -3.70 -6.12
C VAL A 112 2.13 -2.87 -6.88
N HIS A 113 1.68 -2.19 -7.92
CA HIS A 113 2.52 -1.33 -8.74
C HIS A 113 2.15 0.11 -8.45
N TYR A 114 3.12 0.88 -7.92
CA TYR A 114 2.90 2.26 -7.50
C TYR A 114 3.51 3.20 -8.53
N LEU A 115 2.74 4.24 -8.88
CA LEU A 115 3.21 5.32 -9.73
C LEU A 115 3.81 6.40 -8.84
N VAL A 116 5.06 6.74 -9.07
CA VAL A 116 5.81 7.66 -8.20
C VAL A 116 6.36 8.82 -9.01
N GLN A 117 6.19 10.03 -8.48
CA GLN A 117 6.74 11.26 -9.05
C GLN A 117 7.74 11.86 -8.06
N ASN A 118 8.87 12.31 -8.60
CA ASN A 118 9.92 12.97 -7.81
C ASN A 118 10.29 14.29 -8.48
N LEU A 119 9.69 15.39 -8.03
CA LEU A 119 9.97 16.73 -8.59
C LEU A 119 11.04 17.49 -7.81
N ASP A 120 11.04 17.35 -6.48
CA ASP A 120 11.86 18.16 -5.59
C ASP A 120 12.79 17.33 -4.70
N GLY A 121 13.15 16.12 -5.14
CA GLY A 121 13.93 15.22 -4.32
C GLY A 121 13.12 14.49 -3.26
N GLU A 122 11.81 14.74 -3.20
CA GLU A 122 10.89 14.08 -2.28
C GLU A 122 9.85 13.29 -3.06
N PRO A 123 10.04 11.97 -3.23
CA PRO A 123 9.10 11.17 -4.02
C PRO A 123 7.72 11.09 -3.38
N LYS A 124 6.69 11.15 -4.24
CA LYS A 124 5.29 11.02 -3.82
C LYS A 124 4.59 9.98 -4.70
N ILE A 125 3.71 9.21 -4.10
CA ILE A 125 2.87 8.25 -4.81
C ILE A 125 1.68 9.01 -5.41
N PHE A 126 1.48 8.91 -6.73
CA PHE A 126 0.32 9.53 -7.37
C PHE A 126 -0.66 8.51 -7.94
N GLY A 127 -0.44 7.23 -7.71
CA GLY A 127 -1.37 6.20 -8.13
C GLY A 127 -0.85 4.81 -7.85
N TRP A 128 -1.73 3.84 -8.01
CA TRP A 128 -1.35 2.44 -7.88
C TRP A 128 -2.25 1.55 -8.71
N VAL A 129 -1.69 0.42 -9.11
CA VAL A 129 -2.41 -0.64 -9.82
C VAL A 129 -2.28 -1.91 -8.98
N SER A 130 -3.40 -2.47 -8.58
CA SER A 130 -3.44 -3.68 -7.76
C SER A 130 -4.31 -4.76 -8.42
N GLY A 131 -4.15 -6.01 -7.98
CA GLY A 131 -4.99 -7.10 -8.41
C GLY A 131 -6.32 -7.17 -7.65
N ASP A 132 -7.06 -8.23 -7.86
CA ASP A 132 -8.30 -8.50 -7.12
C ASP A 132 -7.96 -9.08 -5.75
N GLU A 133 -7.76 -8.20 -4.78
CA GLU A 133 -7.40 -8.56 -3.42
C GLU A 133 -8.49 -9.39 -2.74
N GLN A 134 -9.75 -9.06 -2.97
CA GLN A 134 -10.87 -9.81 -2.38
C GLN A 134 -10.92 -11.26 -2.88
N ALA A 135 -10.71 -11.46 -4.18
CA ALA A 135 -10.66 -12.82 -4.73
C ALA A 135 -9.51 -13.62 -4.14
N LEU A 136 -8.35 -12.98 -3.96
CA LEU A 136 -7.18 -13.61 -3.36
C LEU A 136 -7.45 -14.01 -1.91
N LEU A 137 -8.07 -13.14 -1.13
CA LEU A 137 -8.45 -13.41 0.26
C LEU A 137 -9.45 -14.57 0.34
N ARG A 138 -10.46 -14.60 -0.55
CA ARG A 138 -11.43 -15.71 -0.61
C ARG A 138 -10.75 -17.03 -0.97
N LYS A 139 -9.83 -17.01 -1.93
CA LYS A 139 -9.09 -18.22 -2.34
C LYS A 139 -8.35 -18.85 -1.16
N HIS A 140 -7.83 -18.04 -0.25
CA HIS A 140 -7.08 -18.49 0.92
C HIS A 140 -7.94 -18.64 2.18
N GLY A 141 -9.24 -18.47 2.08
CA GLY A 141 -10.16 -18.68 3.18
C GLY A 141 -10.14 -17.59 4.26
N ILE A 142 -9.64 -16.40 3.92
CA ILE A 142 -9.58 -15.30 4.88
C ILE A 142 -10.94 -14.57 5.00
N VAL A 143 -11.67 -14.50 3.91
CA VAL A 143 -13.02 -13.87 3.87
C VAL A 143 -14.02 -14.80 3.21
#